data_88efdd9555608e65ed8428be34f8d4a0
#
_entry.id   88efdd9555608e65ed8428be34f8d4a0
#
_cell.length_a   1.000
_cell.length_b   1.000
_cell.length_c   1.000
_cell.angle_alpha   90.00
_cell.angle_beta   90.00
_cell.angle_gamma   90.00
#
_symmetry.space_group_name_H-M   'P 1'
#
loop_
_entity.id
_entity.type
_entity.pdbx_description
1 polymer ?
#
loop_
_entity_poly.entity_id
_entity_poly.type
_entity_poly.pdbx_seq_one_letter_code
_entity_poly.pdbx_strand_id
1 'polypeptide(L)'
;MKKVIICILFCAIWHIGNSQNYIPSIKNNTELHYVCKLHGQTRALSLTAKTAGDTLTFKLETRGVKSSIVMLPEALKNGNALSYNQGEYASVLNLKPTETFFMISRSAYQDLIKNQTFIYNNTTYVLQKTEDKESVFIDGKQLETFHVAAQIDQTEMWIVKNPDFPLICKMNKNPLGINFTLVKTVNN
;
A
#
# COMPACT_ATOMS: atom_id res chain seq x y z
N MET A 1 -52.92 -46.62 -9.99
CA MET A 1 -52.56 -45.23 -9.69
C MET A 1 -51.08 -45.20 -9.32
N LYS A 2 -50.21 -44.78 -10.26
CA LYS A 2 -48.76 -44.69 -10.04
C LYS A 2 -48.41 -43.29 -9.55
N LYS A 3 -47.91 -43.14 -8.34
CA LYS A 3 -47.44 -41.87 -7.80
C LYS A 3 -46.04 -41.59 -8.36
N VAL A 4 -45.89 -40.55 -9.18
CA VAL A 4 -44.62 -40.03 -9.65
C VAL A 4 -44.09 -39.08 -8.59
N ILE A 5 -42.98 -39.50 -7.94
CA ILE A 5 -42.23 -38.61 -7.02
C ILE A 5 -41.22 -37.84 -7.84
N ILE A 6 -41.47 -36.53 -8.02
CA ILE A 6 -40.52 -35.60 -8.63
C ILE A 6 -39.54 -35.19 -7.55
N CYS A 7 -38.32 -35.77 -7.58
CA CYS A 7 -37.17 -35.24 -6.82
C CYS A 7 -36.65 -33.99 -7.50
N ILE A 8 -36.97 -32.83 -6.94
CA ILE A 8 -36.32 -31.55 -7.32
C ILE A 8 -34.93 -31.53 -6.65
N LEU A 9 -33.92 -31.85 -7.45
CA LEU A 9 -32.52 -31.68 -7.05
C LEU A 9 -32.20 -30.18 -7.02
N PHE A 10 -32.19 -29.58 -5.83
CA PHE A 10 -31.71 -28.22 -5.61
C PHE A 10 -30.20 -28.27 -5.71
N CYS A 11 -29.63 -28.02 -6.90
CA CYS A 11 -28.22 -27.75 -7.07
C CYS A 11 -27.92 -26.39 -6.43
N ALA A 12 -27.56 -26.41 -5.14
CA ALA A 12 -26.92 -25.27 -4.49
C ALA A 12 -25.54 -25.11 -5.13
N ILE A 13 -25.45 -24.26 -6.15
CA ILE A 13 -24.17 -23.81 -6.71
C ILE A 13 -23.54 -22.93 -5.63
N TRP A 14 -22.67 -23.51 -4.86
CA TRP A 14 -21.77 -22.78 -3.96
C TRP A 14 -20.82 -22.02 -4.88
N HIS A 15 -21.09 -20.75 -5.11
CA HIS A 15 -20.09 -19.83 -5.63
C HIS A 15 -19.00 -19.70 -4.58
N ILE A 16 -18.00 -20.58 -4.63
CA ILE A 16 -16.72 -20.32 -3.98
C ILE A 16 -16.16 -19.13 -4.74
N GLY A 17 -16.37 -17.94 -4.19
CA GLY A 17 -15.76 -16.72 -4.68
C GLY A 17 -14.25 -16.88 -4.54
N ASN A 18 -13.59 -17.33 -5.60
CA ASN A 18 -12.15 -17.24 -5.68
C ASN A 18 -11.82 -15.74 -5.62
N SER A 19 -11.41 -15.27 -4.44
CA SER A 19 -10.81 -13.94 -4.32
C SER A 19 -9.58 -13.94 -5.23
N GLN A 20 -9.73 -13.38 -6.43
CA GLN A 20 -8.59 -13.24 -7.33
C GLN A 20 -7.59 -12.31 -6.67
N ASN A 21 -6.40 -12.83 -6.41
CA ASN A 21 -5.28 -12.03 -5.98
C ASN A 21 -5.02 -10.92 -7.00
N TYR A 22 -4.87 -9.70 -6.52
CA TYR A 22 -4.82 -8.52 -7.36
C TYR A 22 -3.57 -7.69 -7.07
N ILE A 23 -2.81 -7.37 -8.11
CA ILE A 23 -1.71 -6.40 -8.07
C ILE A 23 -2.17 -5.17 -8.85
N PRO A 24 -2.35 -4.02 -8.20
CA PRO A 24 -2.77 -2.80 -8.89
C PRO A 24 -1.68 -2.33 -9.85
N SER A 25 -2.10 -2.03 -11.09
CA SER A 25 -1.22 -1.37 -12.07
C SER A 25 -1.20 0.12 -11.76
N ILE A 26 -0.08 0.60 -11.25
CA ILE A 26 0.14 2.02 -10.97
C ILE A 26 0.79 2.66 -12.18
N LYS A 27 0.06 3.56 -12.83
CA LYS A 27 0.48 4.27 -14.04
C LYS A 27 0.49 5.77 -13.78
N ASN A 28 0.98 6.53 -14.77
CA ASN A 28 0.83 7.98 -14.75
C ASN A 28 -0.66 8.36 -14.65
N ASN A 29 -1.01 9.25 -13.75
CA ASN A 29 -2.37 9.66 -13.35
C ASN A 29 -3.19 8.64 -12.55
N THR A 30 -2.63 7.53 -12.10
CA THR A 30 -3.33 6.66 -11.14
C THR A 30 -3.57 7.42 -9.84
N GLU A 31 -4.80 7.43 -9.37
CA GLU A 31 -5.18 7.97 -8.07
C GLU A 31 -5.24 6.86 -7.02
N LEU A 32 -4.63 7.11 -5.88
CA LEU A 32 -4.56 6.24 -4.72
C LEU A 32 -5.31 6.93 -3.58
N HIS A 33 -6.38 6.32 -3.09
CA HIS A 33 -7.17 6.87 -1.99
C HIS A 33 -6.86 6.12 -0.70
N TYR A 34 -6.37 6.85 0.29
CA TYR A 34 -6.04 6.34 1.62
C TYR A 34 -6.99 6.86 2.69
N VAL A 35 -7.23 6.01 3.67
CA VAL A 35 -7.75 6.42 4.98
C VAL A 35 -6.58 6.41 5.95
N CYS A 36 -6.26 7.58 6.49
CA CYS A 36 -5.17 7.78 7.43
C CYS A 36 -5.72 8.01 8.83
N LYS A 37 -5.15 7.34 9.82
CA LYS A 37 -5.36 7.62 11.25
C LYS A 37 -4.11 8.32 11.77
N LEU A 38 -4.24 9.61 12.08
CA LEU A 38 -3.15 10.47 12.53
C LEU A 38 -3.47 10.95 13.93
N HIS A 39 -2.71 10.48 14.93
CA HIS A 39 -2.91 10.84 16.34
C HIS A 39 -4.39 10.73 16.80
N GLY A 40 -5.04 9.62 16.41
CA GLY A 40 -6.44 9.35 16.74
C GLY A 40 -7.48 10.00 15.82
N GLN A 41 -7.09 10.88 14.89
CA GLN A 41 -8.00 11.49 13.92
C GLN A 41 -8.00 10.72 12.60
N THR A 42 -9.18 10.43 12.07
CA THR A 42 -9.32 9.82 10.72
C THR A 42 -9.37 10.90 9.65
N ARG A 43 -8.59 10.73 8.60
CA ARG A 43 -8.48 11.65 7.46
C ARG A 43 -8.46 10.88 6.15
N ALA A 44 -9.16 11.39 5.14
CA ALA A 44 -8.99 10.95 3.76
C ALA A 44 -7.77 11.66 3.14
N LEU A 45 -7.00 10.91 2.35
CA LEU A 45 -5.86 11.39 1.61
C LEU A 45 -5.93 10.82 0.20
N SER A 46 -5.78 11.67 -0.82
CA SER A 46 -5.62 11.25 -2.21
C SER A 46 -4.22 11.56 -2.70
N LEU A 47 -3.62 10.59 -3.37
CA LEU A 47 -2.32 10.72 -4.03
C LEU A 47 -2.51 10.41 -5.51
N THR A 48 -2.14 11.35 -6.40
CA THR A 48 -2.09 11.07 -7.84
C THR A 48 -0.65 10.87 -8.27
N ALA A 49 -0.33 9.69 -8.78
CA ALA A 49 1.00 9.36 -9.28
C ALA A 49 1.29 10.09 -10.59
N LYS A 50 2.43 10.76 -10.68
CA LYS A 50 2.97 11.41 -11.88
C LYS A 50 4.40 10.95 -12.07
N THR A 51 4.70 10.38 -13.24
CA THR A 51 6.05 9.97 -13.63
C THR A 51 6.59 10.88 -14.72
N ALA A 52 7.81 11.33 -14.55
CA ALA A 52 8.53 12.10 -15.55
C ALA A 52 9.98 11.57 -15.61
N GLY A 53 10.29 10.78 -16.65
CA GLY A 53 11.51 9.96 -16.67
C GLY A 53 11.55 9.04 -15.45
N ASP A 54 12.65 9.06 -14.71
CA ASP A 54 12.86 8.25 -13.51
C ASP A 54 12.40 8.93 -12.21
N THR A 55 11.75 10.10 -12.31
CA THR A 55 11.23 10.85 -11.15
C THR A 55 9.77 10.50 -10.92
N LEU A 56 9.40 10.23 -9.67
CA LEU A 56 8.02 10.03 -9.25
C LEU A 56 7.55 11.22 -8.40
N THR A 57 6.42 11.79 -8.76
CA THR A 57 5.76 12.83 -8.00
C THR A 57 4.38 12.34 -7.56
N PHE A 58 4.08 12.40 -6.28
CA PHE A 58 2.72 12.29 -5.79
C PHE A 58 2.11 13.68 -5.62
N LYS A 59 1.04 13.96 -6.38
CA LYS A 59 0.16 15.08 -6.06
C LYS A 59 -0.72 14.66 -4.91
N LEU A 60 -0.52 15.28 -3.77
CA LEU A 60 -1.24 15.03 -2.53
C LEU A 60 -2.42 16.00 -2.41
N GLU A 61 -3.59 15.47 -2.06
CA GLU A 61 -4.76 16.26 -1.69
C GLU A 61 -5.39 15.74 -0.40
N THR A 62 -5.52 16.61 0.60
CA THR A 62 -6.17 16.33 1.86
C THR A 62 -6.75 17.61 2.46
N ARG A 63 -8.03 17.62 2.87
CA ARG A 63 -8.71 18.77 3.51
C ARG A 63 -8.51 20.10 2.78
N GLY A 64 -8.51 20.10 1.44
CA GLY A 64 -8.29 21.30 0.63
C GLY A 64 -6.82 21.73 0.51
N VAL A 65 -5.89 21.08 1.20
CA VAL A 65 -4.45 21.29 1.01
C VAL A 65 -3.99 20.48 -0.18
N LYS A 66 -3.27 21.12 -1.10
CA LYS A 66 -2.64 20.50 -2.28
C LYS A 66 -1.14 20.68 -2.21
N SER A 67 -0.41 19.59 -2.38
CA SER A 67 1.06 19.59 -2.38
C SER A 67 1.57 18.60 -3.42
N SER A 68 2.78 18.79 -3.90
CA SER A 68 3.49 17.85 -4.77
C SER A 68 4.70 17.32 -4.01
N ILE A 69 4.75 15.99 -3.81
CA ILE A 69 5.87 15.33 -3.13
C ILE A 69 6.71 14.65 -4.21
N VAL A 70 7.94 15.09 -4.36
CA VAL A 70 8.86 14.67 -5.43
C VAL A 70 9.89 13.71 -4.86
N MET A 71 9.96 12.50 -5.45
CA MET A 71 10.99 11.50 -5.19
C MET A 71 11.89 11.38 -6.40
N LEU A 72 13.18 11.70 -6.20
CA LEU A 72 14.21 11.60 -7.23
C LEU A 72 14.62 10.14 -7.48
N PRO A 73 15.26 9.82 -8.61
CA PRO A 73 15.68 8.46 -8.96
C PRO A 73 16.49 7.75 -7.86
N GLU A 74 17.37 8.49 -7.18
CA GLU A 74 18.18 7.94 -6.09
C GLU A 74 17.31 7.47 -4.90
N ALA A 75 16.33 8.27 -4.49
CA ALA A 75 15.38 7.91 -3.44
C ALA A 75 14.57 6.66 -3.80
N LEU A 76 14.07 6.59 -5.04
CA LEU A 76 13.30 5.46 -5.55
C LEU A 76 14.14 4.18 -5.64
N LYS A 77 15.45 4.33 -5.90
CA LYS A 77 16.37 3.20 -6.00
C LYS A 77 16.83 2.71 -4.64
N ASN A 78 17.31 3.63 -3.78
CA ASN A 78 18.09 3.31 -2.58
C ASN A 78 17.59 3.98 -1.29
N GLY A 79 16.44 4.67 -1.32
CA GLY A 79 15.88 5.28 -0.10
C GLY A 79 15.68 4.24 1.00
N ASN A 80 15.95 4.62 2.23
CA ASN A 80 15.92 3.75 3.41
C ASN A 80 15.12 4.34 4.58
N ALA A 81 14.36 5.40 4.32
CA ALA A 81 13.47 6.00 5.29
C ALA A 81 12.15 6.44 4.65
N LEU A 82 11.08 6.40 5.42
CA LEU A 82 9.80 6.98 5.03
C LEU A 82 9.75 8.43 5.46
N SER A 83 9.37 9.31 4.52
CA SER A 83 8.94 10.67 4.87
C SER A 83 7.53 10.59 5.44
N TYR A 84 7.37 11.07 6.67
CA TYR A 84 6.06 11.20 7.33
C TYR A 84 5.47 12.60 7.16
N ASN A 85 5.84 13.28 6.09
CA ASN A 85 5.34 14.61 5.82
C ASN A 85 3.81 14.59 5.65
N GLN A 86 3.10 15.27 6.53
CA GLN A 86 1.63 15.28 6.59
C GLN A 86 1.02 16.41 5.75
N GLY A 87 1.78 16.97 4.81
CA GLY A 87 1.37 18.14 4.03
C GLY A 87 1.76 19.42 4.78
N GLU A 88 3.05 19.68 4.89
CA GLU A 88 3.51 21.02 5.18
C GLU A 88 3.03 21.96 4.06
N TYR A 89 2.86 23.25 4.37
CA TYR A 89 2.28 24.26 3.49
C TYR A 89 3.11 24.54 2.21
N ALA A 90 4.13 23.72 1.94
CA ALA A 90 4.91 23.81 0.70
C ALA A 90 4.12 23.26 -0.48
N SER A 91 3.93 24.05 -1.53
CA SER A 91 3.29 23.61 -2.78
C SER A 91 4.06 22.47 -3.46
N VAL A 92 5.39 22.43 -3.27
CA VAL A 92 6.27 21.35 -3.74
C VAL A 92 7.26 21.00 -2.64
N LEU A 93 7.35 19.72 -2.32
CA LEU A 93 8.29 19.14 -1.38
C LEU A 93 9.20 18.17 -2.12
N ASN A 94 10.48 18.51 -2.24
CA ASN A 94 11.49 17.57 -2.72
C ASN A 94 12.01 16.76 -1.56
N LEU A 95 11.81 15.43 -1.61
CA LEU A 95 12.34 14.53 -0.59
C LEU A 95 13.87 14.38 -0.71
N LYS A 96 14.50 14.05 0.40
CA LYS A 96 15.94 13.71 0.41
C LYS A 96 16.19 12.43 -0.40
N PRO A 97 17.41 12.23 -0.91
CA PRO A 97 17.78 11.01 -1.61
C PRO A 97 17.57 9.72 -0.80
N THR A 98 17.51 9.84 0.52
CA THR A 98 17.27 8.72 1.44
C THR A 98 15.79 8.48 1.77
N GLU A 99 14.88 9.34 1.34
CA GLU A 99 13.48 9.33 1.76
C GLU A 99 12.54 8.93 0.61
N THR A 100 11.60 8.03 0.92
CA THR A 100 10.46 7.70 0.05
C THR A 100 9.14 8.08 0.72
N PHE A 101 8.05 8.03 -0.02
CA PHE A 101 6.72 8.40 0.48
C PHE A 101 5.68 7.36 0.03
N PHE A 102 4.98 6.74 0.97
CA PHE A 102 3.99 5.67 0.77
C PHE A 102 4.51 4.44 0.00
N MET A 103 5.79 4.30 -0.19
CA MET A 103 6.42 3.15 -0.82
C MET A 103 7.81 2.91 -0.23
N ILE A 104 8.33 1.70 -0.37
CA ILE A 104 9.75 1.41 -0.09
C ILE A 104 10.57 1.58 -1.38
N SER A 105 11.89 1.68 -1.24
CA SER A 105 12.78 1.71 -2.40
C SER A 105 12.89 0.35 -3.08
N ARG A 106 13.36 0.35 -4.34
CA ARG A 106 13.57 -0.88 -5.10
C ARG A 106 14.62 -1.78 -4.46
N SER A 107 15.69 -1.23 -3.87
CA SER A 107 16.71 -2.01 -3.16
C SER A 107 16.11 -2.69 -1.92
N ALA A 108 15.34 -1.97 -1.10
CA ALA A 108 14.67 -2.55 0.06
C ALA A 108 13.68 -3.66 -0.34
N TYR A 109 12.97 -3.48 -1.48
CA TYR A 109 12.09 -4.51 -2.01
C TYR A 109 12.87 -5.75 -2.47
N GLN A 110 14.04 -5.60 -3.11
CA GLN A 110 14.89 -6.72 -3.50
C GLN A 110 15.45 -7.47 -2.28
N ASP A 111 15.85 -6.74 -1.25
CA ASP A 111 16.28 -7.33 0.02
C ASP A 111 15.16 -8.13 0.68
N LEU A 112 13.94 -7.61 0.68
CA LEU A 112 12.76 -8.31 1.19
C LEU A 112 12.53 -9.65 0.46
N ILE A 113 12.63 -9.66 -0.86
CA ILE A 113 12.47 -10.89 -1.66
C ILE A 113 13.58 -11.88 -1.36
N LYS A 114 14.84 -11.43 -1.35
CA LYS A 114 16.02 -12.28 -1.26
C LYS A 114 16.26 -12.79 0.16
N ASN A 115 16.14 -11.89 1.14
CA ASN A 115 16.58 -12.12 2.52
C ASN A 115 15.40 -12.25 3.49
N GLN A 116 14.15 -12.03 3.04
CA GLN A 116 12.93 -11.94 3.86
C GLN A 116 13.00 -10.82 4.92
N THR A 117 13.94 -9.91 4.76
CA THR A 117 14.18 -8.76 5.64
C THR A 117 14.69 -7.58 4.84
N PHE A 118 14.50 -6.37 5.36
CA PHE A 118 15.14 -5.15 4.87
C PHE A 118 15.28 -4.13 6.00
N ILE A 119 16.18 -3.15 5.85
CA ILE A 119 16.39 -2.07 6.81
C ILE A 119 15.69 -0.82 6.30
N TYR A 120 14.82 -0.23 7.14
CA TYR A 120 14.11 1.01 6.86
C TYR A 120 13.85 1.77 8.16
N ASN A 121 13.88 3.11 8.14
CA ASN A 121 13.70 3.94 9.34
C ASN A 121 14.61 3.52 10.52
N ASN A 122 15.85 3.11 10.24
CA ASN A 122 16.83 2.61 11.23
C ASN A 122 16.38 1.36 12.00
N THR A 123 15.44 0.58 11.46
CA THR A 123 15.03 -0.71 12.04
C THR A 123 14.99 -1.80 10.97
N THR A 124 15.10 -3.05 11.39
CA THR A 124 14.94 -4.21 10.50
C THR A 124 13.48 -4.60 10.46
N TYR A 125 12.92 -4.65 9.25
CA TYR A 125 11.61 -5.24 8.98
C TYR A 125 11.79 -6.69 8.56
N VAL A 126 10.97 -7.58 9.12
CA VAL A 126 11.01 -9.03 8.88
C VAL A 126 9.70 -9.49 8.30
N LEU A 127 9.77 -10.32 7.24
CA LEU A 127 8.60 -10.93 6.62
C LEU A 127 7.82 -11.77 7.63
N GLN A 128 6.53 -11.56 7.70
CA GLN A 128 5.60 -12.27 8.56
C GLN A 128 4.72 -13.25 7.74
N LYS A 129 4.22 -14.28 8.41
CA LYS A 129 3.12 -15.08 7.85
C LYS A 129 1.85 -14.26 7.94
N THR A 130 1.23 -13.96 6.80
CA THR A 130 -0.04 -13.24 6.76
C THR A 130 -1.19 -14.19 7.07
N GLU A 131 -2.03 -13.85 8.04
CA GLU A 131 -3.32 -14.50 8.24
C GLU A 131 -4.37 -13.85 7.32
N ASP A 132 -5.36 -14.59 6.84
CA ASP A 132 -6.38 -14.09 5.90
C ASP A 132 -7.12 -12.84 6.41
N LYS A 133 -7.36 -12.77 7.73
CA LYS A 133 -8.01 -11.61 8.38
C LYS A 133 -7.20 -10.31 8.31
N GLU A 134 -5.92 -10.39 7.98
CA GLU A 134 -5.01 -9.25 7.87
C GLU A 134 -4.86 -8.74 6.43
N SER A 135 -5.44 -9.47 5.48
CA SER A 135 -5.38 -9.13 4.06
C SER A 135 -5.96 -7.75 3.77
N VAL A 136 -5.39 -7.07 2.79
CA VAL A 136 -5.88 -5.77 2.31
C VAL A 136 -6.75 -5.99 1.09
N PHE A 137 -7.92 -5.36 1.06
CA PHE A 137 -8.86 -5.46 -0.05
C PHE A 137 -9.12 -4.10 -0.68
N ILE A 138 -9.20 -4.07 -2.00
CA ILE A 138 -9.63 -2.90 -2.80
C ILE A 138 -10.71 -3.37 -3.76
N ASP A 139 -11.87 -2.71 -3.75
CA ASP A 139 -13.02 -3.04 -4.60
C ASP A 139 -13.38 -4.54 -4.55
N GLY A 140 -13.32 -5.15 -3.35
CA GLY A 140 -13.62 -6.56 -3.12
C GLY A 140 -12.54 -7.55 -3.58
N LYS A 141 -11.41 -7.08 -4.11
CA LYS A 141 -10.27 -7.90 -4.53
C LYS A 141 -9.17 -7.85 -3.48
N GLN A 142 -8.64 -9.00 -3.13
CA GLN A 142 -7.51 -9.10 -2.20
C GLN A 142 -6.23 -8.65 -2.88
N LEU A 143 -5.49 -7.73 -2.26
CA LEU A 143 -4.18 -7.33 -2.74
C LEU A 143 -3.12 -8.39 -2.46
N GLU A 144 -2.26 -8.65 -3.44
CA GLU A 144 -1.04 -9.41 -3.21
C GLU A 144 -0.02 -8.55 -2.50
N THR A 145 0.27 -8.89 -1.25
CA THR A 145 1.18 -8.12 -0.41
C THR A 145 2.19 -8.99 0.31
N PHE A 146 3.33 -8.39 0.66
CA PHE A 146 4.19 -8.85 1.73
C PHE A 146 3.75 -8.17 3.02
N HIS A 147 3.52 -8.94 4.08
CA HIS A 147 3.32 -8.43 5.43
C HIS A 147 4.65 -8.47 6.16
N VAL A 148 5.10 -7.33 6.68
CA VAL A 148 6.36 -7.20 7.42
C VAL A 148 6.15 -6.49 8.74
N ALA A 149 6.97 -6.82 9.75
CA ALA A 149 6.96 -6.17 11.04
C ALA A 149 8.36 -5.67 11.42
N ALA A 150 8.43 -4.48 11.99
CA ALA A 150 9.65 -3.92 12.54
C ALA A 150 10.05 -4.63 13.83
N GLN A 151 11.35 -4.85 14.03
CA GLN A 151 11.86 -5.53 15.23
C GLN A 151 11.84 -4.64 16.47
N ILE A 152 11.99 -3.31 16.31
CA ILE A 152 12.16 -2.39 17.45
C ILE A 152 10.78 -1.96 17.99
N ASP A 153 9.85 -1.55 17.13
CA ASP A 153 8.64 -0.84 17.54
C ASP A 153 7.33 -1.52 17.10
N GLN A 154 7.43 -2.72 16.54
CA GLN A 154 6.29 -3.51 16.07
C GLN A 154 5.46 -2.84 14.95
N THR A 155 5.94 -1.78 14.32
CA THR A 155 5.29 -1.22 13.13
C THR A 155 5.10 -2.28 12.07
N GLU A 156 3.88 -2.44 11.58
CA GLU A 156 3.53 -3.40 10.54
C GLU A 156 3.26 -2.68 9.24
N MET A 157 3.76 -3.24 8.13
CA MET A 157 3.47 -2.77 6.78
C MET A 157 3.02 -3.90 5.87
N TRP A 158 2.07 -3.60 4.98
CA TRP A 158 1.68 -4.44 3.85
C TRP A 158 2.15 -3.77 2.57
N ILE A 159 3.08 -4.41 1.88
CA ILE A 159 3.77 -3.89 0.71
C ILE A 159 3.28 -4.66 -0.52
N VAL A 160 2.75 -3.96 -1.51
CA VAL A 160 2.25 -4.57 -2.75
C VAL A 160 3.39 -5.30 -3.45
N LYS A 161 3.12 -6.53 -3.93
CA LYS A 161 4.08 -7.37 -4.68
C LYS A 161 4.28 -6.85 -6.10
N ASN A 162 4.69 -5.60 -6.21
CA ASN A 162 5.02 -4.94 -7.46
C ASN A 162 6.45 -4.37 -7.39
N PRO A 163 7.43 -4.95 -8.10
CA PRO A 163 8.82 -4.53 -8.04
C PRO A 163 9.06 -3.11 -8.59
N ASP A 164 8.25 -2.69 -9.55
CA ASP A 164 8.37 -1.35 -10.15
C ASP A 164 7.75 -0.28 -9.25
N PHE A 165 6.76 -0.68 -8.45
CA PHE A 165 6.01 0.21 -7.58
C PHE A 165 5.68 -0.47 -6.24
N PRO A 166 6.66 -0.67 -5.33
CA PRO A 166 6.47 -1.37 -4.07
C PRO A 166 5.76 -0.49 -3.04
N LEU A 167 4.46 -0.25 -3.30
CA LEU A 167 3.59 0.63 -2.54
C LEU A 167 3.29 0.03 -1.17
N ILE A 168 3.31 0.84 -0.11
CA ILE A 168 2.82 0.47 1.20
C ILE A 168 1.30 0.73 1.20
N CYS A 169 0.51 -0.34 1.06
CA CYS A 169 -0.95 -0.22 1.02
C CYS A 169 -1.58 -0.17 2.41
N LYS A 170 -0.87 -0.59 3.46
CA LYS A 170 -1.34 -0.50 4.85
C LYS A 170 -0.16 -0.38 5.80
N MET A 171 -0.31 0.46 6.81
CA MET A 171 0.62 0.58 7.94
C MET A 171 -0.18 0.62 9.24
N ASN A 172 0.25 -0.18 10.22
CA ASN A 172 -0.35 -0.26 11.54
C ASN A 172 0.71 -0.18 12.63
N LYS A 173 0.28 0.09 13.87
CA LYS A 173 1.11 0.09 15.08
C LYS A 173 2.32 1.02 15.00
N ASN A 174 2.27 2.05 14.15
CA ASN A 174 3.35 3.02 14.08
C ASN A 174 3.42 3.86 15.37
N PRO A 175 4.58 3.95 16.04
CA PRO A 175 4.71 4.65 17.33
C PRO A 175 4.48 6.16 17.22
N LEU A 176 4.61 6.74 16.01
CA LEU A 176 4.27 8.14 15.76
C LEU A 176 2.75 8.36 15.61
N GLY A 177 1.92 7.33 15.82
CA GLY A 177 0.48 7.41 15.67
C GLY A 177 0.01 7.63 14.22
N ILE A 178 0.86 7.31 13.24
CA ILE A 178 0.59 7.46 11.81
C ILE A 178 0.26 6.08 11.24
N ASN A 179 -1.02 5.78 11.08
CA ASN A 179 -1.47 4.54 10.45
C ASN A 179 -2.31 4.86 9.22
N PHE A 180 -2.27 4.02 8.20
CA PHE A 180 -3.05 4.25 6.99
C PHE A 180 -3.39 2.95 6.26
N THR A 181 -4.43 3.02 5.43
CA THR A 181 -4.86 1.91 4.57
C THR A 181 -5.30 2.47 3.23
N LEU A 182 -4.80 1.89 2.14
CA LEU A 182 -5.27 2.11 0.78
C LEU A 182 -6.64 1.47 0.63
N VAL A 183 -7.63 2.25 0.21
CA VAL A 183 -9.03 1.79 0.13
C VAL A 183 -9.56 1.78 -1.29
N LYS A 184 -8.91 2.50 -2.22
CA LYS A 184 -9.34 2.57 -3.62
C LYS A 184 -8.18 2.97 -4.53
N THR A 185 -8.17 2.45 -5.76
CA THR A 185 -7.30 2.90 -6.86
C THR A 185 -8.17 3.26 -8.07
N VAL A 186 -7.85 4.37 -8.74
CA VAL A 186 -8.52 4.81 -9.96
C VAL A 186 -7.48 5.07 -11.03
N ASN A 187 -7.61 4.40 -12.18
CA ASN A 187 -6.78 4.64 -13.36
C ASN A 187 -7.56 5.55 -14.30
N ASN A 188 -7.05 6.76 -14.50
CA ASN A 188 -7.60 7.78 -15.41
C ASN A 188 -6.90 7.75 -16.77
#